data_c40af5de5128bd0bd0888344b046d358
#
_entry.id   c40af5de5128bd0bd0888344b046d358
#
_cell.length_a   1.000
_cell.length_b   1.000
_cell.length_c   1.000
_cell.angle_alpha   90.00
_cell.angle_beta   90.00
_cell.angle_gamma   90.00
#
_symmetry.space_group_name_H-M   'P 1'
#
loop_
_entity.id
_entity.type
_entity.pdbx_description
1 polymer ?
#
loop_
_entity_poly.entity_id
_entity_poly.type
_entity_poly.pdbx_seq_one_letter_code
_entity_poly.pdbx_strand_id
1 'polypeptide(L)'
;ANQAAEIMKDVYNVKVIPTKTITEGLTACMVFNPEGSFEENIESMVDAYKASKSAEVTYAVRDTKLDGVEIKKGQFIAISGKRILACDNDKIKVLFKLINQMVDSDSELISIYCGEDVSNKEREKLEKELSKKFSDDYDIQVLDGGQPVYSFFVSVE
;
A
#
# COMPACT_ATOMS: atom_id res chain seq x y z
N ALA A 1 -11.65 10.94 11.55
CA ALA A 1 -12.73 10.94 10.57
C ALA A 1 -14.10 10.77 11.24
N ASN A 2 -14.37 9.70 12.03
CA ASN A 2 -15.68 9.44 12.64
C ASN A 2 -16.20 10.60 13.50
N GLN A 3 -15.36 11.23 14.33
CA GLN A 3 -15.76 12.39 15.13
C GLN A 3 -16.18 13.59 14.27
N ALA A 4 -15.46 13.85 13.17
CA ALA A 4 -15.82 14.93 12.25
C ALA A 4 -17.14 14.63 11.52
N ALA A 5 -17.35 13.38 11.08
CA ALA A 5 -18.59 12.95 10.46
C ALA A 5 -19.80 13.12 11.42
N GLU A 6 -19.61 12.78 12.69
CA GLU A 6 -20.65 12.92 13.72
C GLU A 6 -21.07 14.38 13.93
N ILE A 7 -20.11 15.31 13.88
CA ILE A 7 -20.40 16.76 14.00
C ILE A 7 -21.15 17.28 12.76
N MET A 8 -20.86 16.72 11.59
CA MET A 8 -21.39 17.23 10.31
C MET A 8 -22.68 16.56 9.86
N LYS A 9 -23.11 15.45 10.48
CA LYS A 9 -24.25 14.63 10.04
C LYS A 9 -25.59 15.38 9.98
N ASP A 10 -25.76 16.42 10.81
CA ASP A 10 -27.01 17.20 10.86
C ASP A 10 -27.12 18.24 9.72
N VAL A 11 -26.00 18.49 9.02
CA VAL A 11 -25.92 19.50 7.94
C VAL A 11 -25.65 18.84 6.59
N TYR A 12 -24.88 17.76 6.57
CA TYR A 12 -24.44 17.09 5.36
C TYR A 12 -24.70 15.58 5.42
N ASN A 13 -24.93 14.97 4.26
CA ASN A 13 -24.90 13.52 4.16
C ASN A 13 -23.42 13.06 4.14
N VAL A 14 -22.96 12.48 5.24
CA VAL A 14 -21.54 12.12 5.45
C VAL A 14 -21.42 10.65 5.79
N LYS A 15 -20.57 9.96 5.06
CA LYS A 15 -20.16 8.58 5.35
C LYS A 15 -18.63 8.48 5.42
N VAL A 16 -18.15 7.82 6.45
CA VAL A 16 -16.71 7.49 6.57
C VAL A 16 -16.47 6.12 5.97
N ILE A 17 -15.58 6.06 4.99
CA ILE A 17 -15.05 4.79 4.47
C ILE A 17 -13.94 4.33 5.44
N PRO A 18 -14.07 3.16 6.10
CA PRO A 18 -13.23 2.78 7.23
C PRO A 18 -11.87 2.17 6.81
N THR A 19 -11.18 2.81 5.87
CA THR A 19 -9.83 2.44 5.46
C THR A 19 -8.82 2.65 6.60
N LYS A 20 -7.77 1.86 6.65
CA LYS A 20 -6.75 1.87 7.70
C LYS A 20 -5.37 2.26 7.20
N THR A 21 -5.13 2.15 5.91
CA THR A 21 -3.87 2.51 5.26
C THR A 21 -4.09 3.59 4.20
N ILE A 22 -3.01 4.24 3.79
CA ILE A 22 -3.05 5.25 2.72
C ILE A 22 -3.47 4.60 1.40
N THR A 23 -2.92 3.44 1.09
CA THR A 23 -3.23 2.71 -0.15
C THR A 23 -4.68 2.27 -0.21
N GLU A 24 -5.25 1.70 0.87
CA GLU A 24 -6.69 1.42 0.95
C GLU A 24 -7.54 2.68 0.68
N GLY A 25 -7.12 3.84 1.22
CA GLY A 25 -7.80 5.11 0.97
C GLY A 25 -7.73 5.55 -0.49
N LEU A 26 -6.57 5.38 -1.12
CA LEU A 26 -6.39 5.69 -2.54
C LEU A 26 -7.23 4.77 -3.42
N THR A 27 -7.18 3.45 -3.20
CA THR A 27 -8.03 2.48 -3.92
C THR A 27 -9.52 2.84 -3.81
N ALA A 28 -9.99 3.16 -2.60
CA ALA A 28 -11.37 3.61 -2.42
C ALA A 28 -11.68 4.88 -3.23
N CYS A 29 -10.76 5.85 -3.29
CA CYS A 29 -10.96 7.08 -4.04
C CYS A 29 -10.97 6.87 -5.56
N MET A 30 -10.21 5.89 -6.08
CA MET A 30 -10.09 5.63 -7.52
C MET A 30 -11.41 5.15 -8.14
N VAL A 31 -12.26 4.49 -7.39
CA VAL A 31 -13.56 3.99 -7.86
C VAL A 31 -14.71 4.98 -7.66
N PHE A 32 -14.45 6.17 -7.11
CA PHE A 32 -15.46 7.19 -6.93
C PHE A 32 -16.01 7.68 -8.28
N ASN A 33 -17.31 7.59 -8.46
CA ASN A 33 -18.01 8.06 -9.64
C ASN A 33 -18.85 9.33 -9.30
N PRO A 34 -18.47 10.52 -9.80
CA PRO A 34 -19.20 11.75 -9.53
C PRO A 34 -20.64 11.75 -10.10
N GLU A 35 -20.94 10.91 -11.09
CA GLU A 35 -22.28 10.74 -11.67
C GLU A 35 -23.12 9.67 -10.93
N GLY A 36 -22.52 8.91 -10.04
CA GLY A 36 -23.18 7.88 -9.24
C GLY A 36 -23.90 8.45 -8.02
N SER A 37 -24.87 7.71 -7.49
CA SER A 37 -25.51 8.06 -6.23
C SER A 37 -24.55 7.97 -5.04
N PHE A 38 -24.96 8.57 -3.93
CA PHE A 38 -24.19 8.51 -2.68
C PHE A 38 -24.01 7.07 -2.19
N GLU A 39 -25.08 6.28 -2.25
CA GLU A 39 -25.11 4.89 -1.82
C GLU A 39 -24.24 3.98 -2.71
N GLU A 40 -24.35 4.12 -4.03
CA GLU A 40 -23.51 3.37 -4.99
C GLU A 40 -22.04 3.67 -4.80
N ASN A 41 -21.66 4.93 -4.57
CA ASN A 41 -20.29 5.30 -4.30
C ASN A 41 -19.77 4.69 -2.98
N ILE A 42 -20.58 4.69 -1.90
CA ILE A 42 -20.19 4.04 -0.65
C ILE A 42 -19.94 2.56 -0.87
N GLU A 43 -20.82 1.85 -1.55
CA GLU A 43 -20.70 0.42 -1.82
C GLU A 43 -19.43 0.13 -2.63
N SER A 44 -19.25 0.80 -3.77
CA SER A 44 -18.08 0.63 -4.63
C SER A 44 -16.77 0.91 -3.90
N MET A 45 -16.69 2.02 -3.14
CA MET A 45 -15.50 2.38 -2.37
C MET A 45 -15.18 1.38 -1.26
N VAL A 46 -16.22 0.85 -0.59
CA VAL A 46 -16.06 -0.16 0.46
C VAL A 46 -15.59 -1.48 -0.13
N ASP A 47 -16.13 -1.90 -1.25
CA ASP A 47 -15.77 -3.16 -1.90
C ASP A 47 -14.34 -3.08 -2.47
N ALA A 48 -13.98 -1.97 -3.11
CA ALA A 48 -12.65 -1.76 -3.66
C ALA A 48 -11.56 -1.86 -2.57
N TYR A 49 -11.67 -1.11 -1.46
CA TYR A 49 -10.62 -1.18 -0.44
C TYR A 49 -10.57 -2.53 0.28
N LYS A 50 -11.68 -3.27 0.39
CA LYS A 50 -11.68 -4.61 0.99
C LYS A 50 -11.04 -5.66 0.09
N ALA A 51 -11.15 -5.50 -1.23
CA ALA A 51 -10.51 -6.36 -2.20
C ALA A 51 -8.99 -6.11 -2.27
N SER A 52 -8.55 -4.87 -2.03
CA SER A 52 -7.14 -4.51 -2.09
C SER A 52 -6.33 -5.08 -0.93
N LYS A 53 -5.11 -5.51 -1.24
CA LYS A 53 -4.09 -5.90 -0.26
C LYS A 53 -3.11 -4.76 -0.12
N SER A 54 -2.82 -4.35 1.12
CA SER A 54 -1.97 -3.20 1.44
C SER A 54 -0.80 -3.62 2.33
N ALA A 55 0.38 -3.10 2.01
CA ALA A 55 1.58 -3.28 2.81
C ALA A 55 2.53 -2.09 2.68
N GLU A 56 3.49 -2.03 3.57
CA GLU A 56 4.47 -0.95 3.66
C GLU A 56 5.87 -1.50 3.90
N VAL A 57 6.89 -0.82 3.35
CA VAL A 57 8.30 -1.11 3.59
C VAL A 57 8.93 0.07 4.31
N THR A 58 9.50 -0.20 5.48
CA THR A 58 10.20 0.78 6.31
C THR A 58 11.46 0.16 6.91
N TYR A 59 12.17 0.89 7.76
CA TYR A 59 13.35 0.38 8.44
C TYR A 59 13.13 0.25 9.95
N ALA A 60 13.81 -0.73 10.56
CA ALA A 60 13.75 -0.98 11.98
C ALA A 60 14.59 0.06 12.75
N VAL A 61 13.97 0.80 13.67
CA VAL A 61 14.65 1.81 14.50
C VAL A 61 15.41 1.21 15.68
N ARG A 62 15.16 -0.06 16.01
CA ARG A 62 15.82 -0.81 17.09
C ARG A 62 15.81 -2.30 16.81
N ASP A 63 16.68 -3.04 17.49
CA ASP A 63 16.61 -4.50 17.49
C ASP A 63 15.29 -4.96 18.11
N THR A 64 14.64 -5.91 17.48
CA THR A 64 13.38 -6.48 17.96
C THR A 64 13.22 -7.91 17.49
N LYS A 65 12.31 -8.64 18.11
CA LYS A 65 11.87 -9.95 17.66
C LYS A 65 10.34 -9.90 17.52
N LEU A 66 9.83 -10.14 16.32
CA LEU A 66 8.41 -10.13 16.03
C LEU A 66 8.08 -11.30 15.10
N ASP A 67 6.98 -12.00 15.38
CA ASP A 67 6.54 -13.19 14.64
C ASP A 67 7.62 -14.28 14.48
N GLY A 68 8.54 -14.39 15.47
CA GLY A 68 9.66 -15.33 15.43
C GLY A 68 10.86 -14.87 14.60
N VAL A 69 10.77 -13.74 13.90
CA VAL A 69 11.84 -13.15 13.11
C VAL A 69 12.68 -12.20 13.98
N GLU A 70 13.99 -12.40 13.99
CA GLU A 70 14.93 -11.45 14.59
C GLU A 70 15.23 -10.34 13.59
N ILE A 71 15.00 -9.10 14.01
CA ILE A 71 15.18 -7.90 13.19
C ILE A 71 16.22 -7.03 13.87
N LYS A 72 17.25 -6.64 13.12
CA LYS A 72 18.29 -5.73 13.60
C LYS A 72 17.97 -4.30 13.21
N LYS A 73 18.39 -3.36 14.07
CA LYS A 73 18.31 -1.93 13.78
C LYS A 73 18.90 -1.61 12.41
N GLY A 74 18.15 -0.86 11.60
CA GLY A 74 18.55 -0.44 10.25
C GLY A 74 18.20 -1.44 9.15
N GLN A 75 17.73 -2.64 9.45
CA GLN A 75 17.18 -3.54 8.44
C GLN A 75 15.84 -3.02 7.93
N PHE A 76 15.58 -3.22 6.65
CA PHE A 76 14.27 -2.96 6.06
C PHE A 76 13.31 -4.10 6.37
N ILE A 77 12.06 -3.74 6.64
CA ILE A 77 10.97 -4.66 6.97
C ILE A 77 9.76 -4.33 6.13
N ALA A 78 9.08 -5.37 5.66
CA ALA A 78 7.77 -5.25 5.03
C ALA A 78 6.69 -5.62 6.04
N ILE A 79 5.69 -4.75 6.19
CA ILE A 79 4.62 -4.88 7.17
C ILE A 79 3.27 -4.85 6.44
N SER A 80 2.38 -5.77 6.78
CA SER A 80 0.97 -5.72 6.40
C SER A 80 0.11 -5.89 7.65
N GLY A 81 -0.62 -4.85 8.00
CA GLY A 81 -1.35 -4.79 9.25
C GLY A 81 -0.43 -4.91 10.47
N LYS A 82 -0.45 -6.06 11.15
CA LYS A 82 0.40 -6.34 12.32
C LYS A 82 1.49 -7.38 12.05
N ARG A 83 1.58 -7.88 10.82
CA ARG A 83 2.48 -8.98 10.47
C ARG A 83 3.70 -8.46 9.71
N ILE A 84 4.87 -9.03 10.02
CA ILE A 84 6.07 -8.84 9.20
C ILE A 84 6.10 -9.92 8.12
N LEU A 85 6.12 -9.47 6.88
CA LEU A 85 6.13 -10.36 5.71
C LEU A 85 7.56 -10.60 5.19
N ALA A 86 8.46 -9.63 5.33
CA ALA A 86 9.84 -9.77 4.89
C ALA A 86 10.78 -8.89 5.72
N CYS A 87 12.06 -9.30 5.80
CA CYS A 87 13.13 -8.52 6.39
C CYS A 87 14.42 -8.76 5.59
N ASP A 88 15.20 -7.71 5.33
CA ASP A 88 16.51 -7.77 4.67
C ASP A 88 17.28 -6.46 4.91
N ASN A 89 18.59 -6.43 4.60
CA ASN A 89 19.38 -5.19 4.59
C ASN A 89 19.16 -4.33 3.33
N ASP A 90 18.47 -4.85 2.35
CA ASP A 90 18.20 -4.22 1.05
C ASP A 90 16.69 -4.01 0.87
N LYS A 91 16.25 -2.74 0.77
CA LYS A 91 14.84 -2.37 0.62
C LYS A 91 14.21 -2.94 -0.64
N ILE A 92 14.97 -3.06 -1.73
CA ILE A 92 14.48 -3.61 -2.99
C ILE A 92 14.22 -5.12 -2.85
N LYS A 93 15.12 -5.85 -2.18
CA LYS A 93 14.89 -7.28 -1.90
C LYS A 93 13.66 -7.49 -1.01
N VAL A 94 13.48 -6.61 -0.01
CA VAL A 94 12.28 -6.65 0.84
C VAL A 94 11.02 -6.43 0.01
N LEU A 95 11.02 -5.43 -0.87
CA LEU A 95 9.91 -5.14 -1.77
C LEU A 95 9.56 -6.34 -2.66
N PHE A 96 10.55 -6.96 -3.31
CA PHE A 96 10.31 -8.14 -4.15
C PHE A 96 9.77 -9.34 -3.37
N LYS A 97 10.28 -9.58 -2.15
CA LYS A 97 9.77 -10.63 -1.26
C LYS A 97 8.32 -10.34 -0.86
N LEU A 98 8.02 -9.08 -0.58
CA LEU A 98 6.68 -8.62 -0.24
C LEU A 98 5.69 -8.86 -1.38
N ILE A 99 5.99 -8.36 -2.59
CA ILE A 99 5.11 -8.52 -3.76
C ILE A 99 4.80 -9.99 -4.01
N ASN A 100 5.82 -10.86 -4.01
CA ASN A 100 5.60 -12.31 -4.21
C ASN A 100 4.68 -12.96 -3.16
N GLN A 101 4.50 -12.36 -1.97
CA GLN A 101 3.59 -12.87 -0.95
C GLN A 101 2.20 -12.22 -1.01
N MET A 102 2.08 -11.08 -1.70
CA MET A 102 0.83 -10.35 -1.82
C MET A 102 0.01 -10.77 -3.03
N VAL A 103 0.68 -11.10 -4.14
CA VAL A 103 0.01 -11.47 -5.39
C VAL A 103 -0.60 -12.88 -5.32
N ASP A 104 -1.72 -13.04 -5.96
CA ASP A 104 -2.42 -14.31 -6.18
C ASP A 104 -3.10 -14.33 -7.56
N SER A 105 -3.93 -15.36 -7.82
CA SER A 105 -4.63 -15.52 -9.10
C SER A 105 -5.64 -14.43 -9.44
N ASP A 106 -6.09 -13.68 -8.44
CA ASP A 106 -7.12 -12.64 -8.60
C ASP A 106 -6.51 -11.25 -8.66
N SER A 107 -5.18 -11.16 -8.58
CA SER A 107 -4.44 -9.91 -8.63
C SER A 107 -4.23 -9.46 -10.08
N GLU A 108 -4.53 -8.19 -10.37
CA GLU A 108 -4.39 -7.60 -11.71
C GLU A 108 -3.42 -6.42 -11.70
N LEU A 109 -3.42 -5.60 -10.64
CA LEU A 109 -2.64 -4.37 -10.54
C LEU A 109 -1.74 -4.36 -9.31
N ILE A 110 -0.47 -3.97 -9.51
CA ILE A 110 0.50 -3.71 -8.44
C ILE A 110 0.87 -2.23 -8.47
N SER A 111 0.47 -1.47 -7.45
CA SER A 111 0.84 -0.06 -7.30
C SER A 111 1.88 0.12 -6.21
N ILE A 112 2.99 0.79 -6.53
CA ILE A 112 4.12 1.03 -5.65
C ILE A 112 4.37 2.52 -5.56
N TYR A 113 4.26 3.08 -4.36
CA TYR A 113 4.52 4.49 -4.08
C TYR A 113 5.88 4.62 -3.41
N CYS A 114 6.83 5.28 -4.09
CA CYS A 114 8.21 5.46 -3.64
C CYS A 114 8.31 6.61 -2.64
N GLY A 115 8.97 6.35 -1.50
CA GLY A 115 9.25 7.35 -0.49
C GLY A 115 10.42 8.29 -0.87
N GLU A 116 10.62 9.32 -0.05
CA GLU A 116 11.68 10.33 -0.24
C GLU A 116 13.11 9.75 -0.23
N ASP A 117 13.31 8.57 0.37
CA ASP A 117 14.58 7.85 0.42
C ASP A 117 14.86 7.01 -0.84
N VAL A 118 13.94 7.03 -1.83
CA VAL A 118 14.09 6.34 -3.11
C VAL A 118 14.43 7.36 -4.19
N SER A 119 15.68 7.39 -4.61
CA SER A 119 16.15 8.29 -5.66
C SER A 119 15.51 7.98 -7.03
N ASN A 120 15.42 8.98 -7.92
CA ASN A 120 14.92 8.79 -9.29
C ASN A 120 15.64 7.66 -10.02
N LYS A 121 16.96 7.54 -9.84
CA LYS A 121 17.77 6.47 -10.46
C LYS A 121 17.40 5.09 -9.93
N GLU A 122 17.13 4.98 -8.62
CA GLU A 122 16.67 3.72 -8.02
C GLU A 122 15.28 3.37 -8.52
N ARG A 123 14.38 4.37 -8.65
CA ARG A 123 13.02 4.18 -9.18
C ARG A 123 13.05 3.67 -10.62
N GLU A 124 13.81 4.31 -11.52
CA GLU A 124 13.96 3.85 -12.90
C GLU A 124 14.51 2.42 -13.02
N LYS A 125 15.45 2.06 -12.15
CA LYS A 125 15.97 0.70 -12.08
C LYS A 125 14.91 -0.28 -11.56
N LEU A 126 14.19 0.11 -10.53
CA LEU A 126 13.11 -0.67 -9.94
C LEU A 126 12.01 -0.95 -10.96
N GLU A 127 11.55 0.07 -11.71
CA GLU A 127 10.56 -0.08 -12.78
C GLU A 127 10.97 -1.14 -13.80
N LYS A 128 12.24 -1.11 -14.26
CA LYS A 128 12.77 -2.10 -15.20
C LYS A 128 12.81 -3.50 -14.63
N GLU A 129 13.21 -3.65 -13.36
CA GLU A 129 13.30 -4.95 -12.70
C GLU A 129 11.91 -5.53 -12.44
N LEU A 130 10.96 -4.71 -12.03
CA LEU A 130 9.56 -5.10 -11.81
C LEU A 130 8.90 -5.52 -13.13
N SER A 131 9.01 -4.69 -14.17
CA SER A 131 8.47 -5.01 -15.49
C SER A 131 9.02 -6.33 -16.01
N LYS A 132 10.32 -6.56 -15.89
CA LYS A 132 10.94 -7.82 -16.33
C LYS A 132 10.41 -9.05 -15.59
N LYS A 133 9.99 -8.88 -14.33
CA LYS A 133 9.62 -10.02 -13.48
C LYS A 133 8.11 -10.26 -13.41
N PHE A 134 7.30 -9.23 -13.54
CA PHE A 134 5.87 -9.29 -13.21
C PHE A 134 4.94 -8.79 -14.32
N SER A 135 5.44 -8.08 -15.37
CA SER A 135 4.57 -7.46 -16.38
C SER A 135 3.86 -8.45 -17.31
N ASP A 136 4.26 -9.71 -17.31
CA ASP A 136 3.55 -10.76 -18.08
C ASP A 136 2.25 -11.18 -17.39
N ASP A 137 2.17 -10.97 -16.05
CA ASP A 137 1.08 -11.44 -15.21
C ASP A 137 0.25 -10.27 -14.62
N TYR A 138 0.85 -9.09 -14.40
CA TYR A 138 0.24 -7.97 -13.68
C TYR A 138 0.52 -6.62 -14.34
N ASP A 139 -0.42 -5.70 -14.26
CA ASP A 139 -0.15 -4.28 -14.51
C ASP A 139 0.66 -3.67 -13.35
N ILE A 140 1.69 -2.88 -13.67
CA ILE A 140 2.60 -2.34 -12.66
C ILE A 140 2.66 -0.83 -12.76
N GLN A 141 2.43 -0.16 -11.64
CA GLN A 141 2.58 1.28 -11.49
C GLN A 141 3.63 1.60 -10.43
N VAL A 142 4.65 2.37 -10.78
CA VAL A 142 5.65 2.90 -9.86
C VAL A 142 5.52 4.40 -9.79
N LEU A 143 5.05 4.91 -8.67
CA LEU A 143 4.64 6.29 -8.48
C LEU A 143 5.57 6.99 -7.48
N ASP A 144 5.71 8.30 -7.66
CA ASP A 144 6.41 9.15 -6.70
C ASP A 144 5.45 9.52 -5.56
N GLY A 145 5.61 8.88 -4.40
CA GLY A 145 4.79 9.15 -3.23
C GLY A 145 5.38 10.22 -2.33
N GLY A 146 6.71 10.39 -2.33
CA GLY A 146 7.41 11.39 -1.52
C GLY A 146 7.22 11.27 -0.01
N GLN A 147 6.68 10.12 0.47
CA GLN A 147 6.42 9.91 1.89
C GLN A 147 7.72 9.74 2.68
N PRO A 148 7.82 10.35 3.89
CA PRO A 148 8.94 10.11 4.79
C PRO A 148 8.81 8.76 5.50
N VAL A 149 9.94 8.24 6.02
CA VAL A 149 10.00 7.04 6.87
C VAL A 149 9.74 5.72 6.13
N TYR A 150 8.79 5.69 5.22
CA TYR A 150 8.45 4.50 4.44
C TYR A 150 9.07 4.57 3.07
N SER A 151 9.96 3.60 2.76
CA SER A 151 10.57 3.50 1.42
C SER A 151 9.54 3.18 0.35
N PHE A 152 8.55 2.33 0.70
CA PHE A 152 7.48 1.96 -0.23
C PHE A 152 6.16 1.79 0.50
N PHE A 153 5.07 2.31 -0.08
CA PHE A 153 3.72 1.77 0.11
C PHE A 153 3.37 0.91 -1.10
N VAL A 154 2.71 -0.21 -0.86
CA VAL A 154 2.33 -1.18 -1.89
C VAL A 154 0.86 -1.52 -1.77
N SER A 155 0.12 -1.46 -2.87
CA SER A 155 -1.19 -2.10 -3.00
C SER A 155 -1.16 -3.15 -4.10
N VAL A 156 -1.96 -4.19 -3.92
CA VAL A 156 -2.23 -5.23 -4.91
C VAL A 156 -3.74 -5.38 -5.01
N GLU A 157 -4.25 -5.27 -6.21
CA GLU A 157 -5.66 -5.24 -6.56
C GLU A 157 -5.97 -6.27 -7.63
#